data_2cd7e60da14c3fe3d838c4a4a385c9ed
#
_entry.id   2cd7e60da14c3fe3d838c4a4a385c9ed
#
_cell.length_a   1.000
_cell.length_b   1.000
_cell.length_c   1.000
_cell.angle_alpha   90.00
_cell.angle_beta   90.00
_cell.angle_gamma   90.00
#
_symmetry.space_group_name_H-M   'P 1'
#
loop_
_entity.id
_entity.type
_entity.pdbx_description
1 polymer ?
#
loop_
_entity_poly.entity_id
_entity_poly.type
_entity_poly.pdbx_seq_one_letter_code
_entity_poly.pdbx_strand_id
1 'polypeptide(L)'
;GVYCATKHAIRALSEGLQQDLSARSRKDRNAIRVATIAPGVVMTDLAESVTYEPAKQDFIKGMESVSEPLTAENIAECVTFILNSPSHVEVGEIIVRPTKQNM
;
A
#
# COMPACT_ATOMS: atom_id res chain seq x y z
N GLY A 1 -16.03 8.22 2.82
CA GLY A 1 -17.00 7.47 2.07
C GLY A 1 -16.68 5.98 1.97
N VAL A 2 -17.33 5.34 1.04
CA VAL A 2 -17.20 3.89 0.82
C VAL A 2 -15.75 3.50 0.54
N TYR A 3 -15.03 4.30 -0.24
CA TYR A 3 -13.63 4.03 -0.57
C TYR A 3 -12.77 3.97 0.71
N CYS A 4 -12.92 4.95 1.61
CA CYS A 4 -12.16 4.97 2.86
C CYS A 4 -12.50 3.76 3.74
N ALA A 5 -13.78 3.40 3.83
CA ALA A 5 -14.21 2.23 4.59
C ALA A 5 -13.59 0.94 4.04
N THR A 6 -13.57 0.78 2.71
CA THR A 6 -12.97 -0.38 2.05
C THR A 6 -11.47 -0.46 2.34
N LYS A 7 -10.74 0.65 2.27
CA LYS A 7 -9.31 0.68 2.55
C LYS A 7 -9.01 0.34 4.02
N HIS A 8 -9.79 0.84 4.95
CA HIS A 8 -9.64 0.49 6.36
C HIS A 8 -9.92 -0.99 6.62
N ALA A 9 -10.93 -1.54 5.95
CA ALA A 9 -11.26 -2.96 6.06
C ALA A 9 -10.09 -3.84 5.58
N ILE A 10 -9.47 -3.50 4.45
CA ILE A 10 -8.31 -4.22 3.92
C ILE A 10 -7.14 -4.16 4.92
N ARG A 11 -6.90 -3.00 5.53
CA ARG A 11 -5.85 -2.83 6.52
C ARG A 11 -6.09 -3.71 7.74
N ALA A 12 -7.32 -3.71 8.24
CA ALA A 12 -7.69 -4.54 9.40
C ALA A 12 -7.54 -6.04 9.09
N LEU A 13 -7.94 -6.47 7.89
CA LEU A 13 -7.78 -7.85 7.46
C LEU A 13 -6.30 -8.24 7.36
N SER A 14 -5.47 -7.35 6.83
CA SER A 14 -4.02 -7.59 6.72
C SER A 14 -3.37 -7.73 8.09
N GLU A 15 -3.73 -6.86 9.04
CA GLU A 15 -3.23 -6.93 10.40
C GLU A 15 -3.67 -8.23 11.10
N GLY A 16 -4.93 -8.60 10.93
CA GLY A 16 -5.45 -9.85 11.47
C GLY A 16 -4.72 -11.06 10.90
N LEU A 17 -4.47 -11.06 9.61
CA LEU A 17 -3.73 -12.13 8.94
C LEU A 17 -2.29 -12.22 9.45
N GLN A 18 -1.63 -11.08 9.66
CA GLN A 18 -0.29 -11.06 10.26
C GLN A 18 -0.27 -11.71 11.64
N GLN A 19 -1.24 -11.37 12.47
CA GLN A 19 -1.34 -11.92 13.82
C GLN A 19 -1.57 -13.44 13.80
N ASP A 20 -2.49 -13.90 12.95
CA ASP A 20 -2.79 -15.33 12.83
C ASP A 20 -1.57 -16.12 12.35
N LEU A 21 -0.88 -15.62 11.35
CA LEU A 21 0.29 -16.30 10.79
C LEU A 21 1.49 -16.25 11.74
N SER A 22 1.65 -15.17 12.50
CA SER A 22 2.68 -15.09 13.55
C SER A 22 2.45 -16.12 14.65
N ALA A 23 1.20 -16.33 15.06
CA ALA A 23 0.86 -17.35 16.04
C ALA A 23 1.18 -18.76 15.54
N ARG A 24 0.93 -19.03 14.25
CA ARG A 24 1.25 -20.31 13.63
C ARG A 24 2.76 -20.53 13.48
N SER A 25 3.50 -19.49 13.13
CA SER A 25 4.93 -19.60 12.88
C SER A 25 5.74 -19.92 14.15
N ARG A 26 5.18 -19.74 15.33
CA ARG A 26 5.81 -20.17 16.58
C ARG A 26 5.93 -21.70 16.66
N LYS A 27 5.06 -22.41 15.94
CA LYS A 27 5.02 -23.87 15.92
C LYS A 27 5.61 -24.46 14.64
N ASP A 28 5.80 -23.65 13.61
CA ASP A 28 6.27 -24.08 12.30
C ASP A 28 7.48 -23.26 11.90
N ARG A 29 8.48 -23.92 11.29
CA ARG A 29 9.68 -23.24 10.81
C ARG A 29 9.45 -22.43 9.55
N ASN A 30 8.33 -22.66 8.86
CA ASN A 30 7.99 -21.98 7.62
C ASN A 30 7.06 -20.80 7.92
N ALA A 31 7.62 -19.70 8.40
CA ALA A 31 6.85 -18.49 8.68
C ALA A 31 6.38 -17.85 7.36
N ILE A 32 5.08 -17.59 7.28
CA ILE A 32 4.52 -16.76 6.20
C ILE A 32 4.49 -15.34 6.70
N ARG A 33 5.11 -14.45 5.95
CA ARG A 33 5.15 -13.02 6.28
C ARG A 33 4.10 -12.27 5.46
N VAL A 34 3.46 -11.32 6.09
CA VAL A 34 2.47 -10.45 5.45
C VAL A 34 2.96 -9.02 5.56
N ALA A 35 2.96 -8.31 4.45
CA ALA A 35 3.36 -6.92 4.42
C ALA A 35 2.32 -6.10 3.65
N THR A 36 2.15 -4.86 4.07
CA THR A 36 1.27 -3.90 3.40
C THR A 36 2.09 -2.73 2.91
N ILE A 37 1.87 -2.34 1.67
CA ILE A 37 2.45 -1.12 1.12
C ILE A 37 1.32 -0.13 0.91
N ALA A 38 1.45 1.04 1.54
CA ALA A 38 0.46 2.12 1.46
C ALA A 38 1.08 3.31 0.72
N PRO A 39 0.92 3.39 -0.60
CA PRO A 39 1.49 4.49 -1.36
C PRO A 39 0.60 5.72 -1.34
N GLY A 40 1.23 6.89 -1.44
CA GLY A 40 0.55 8.14 -1.75
C GLY A 40 0.24 8.23 -3.24
N VAL A 41 0.34 9.44 -3.82
CA VAL A 41 0.03 9.64 -5.24
C VAL A 41 1.06 8.94 -6.12
N VAL A 42 0.59 8.03 -6.97
CA VAL A 42 1.39 7.26 -7.91
C VAL A 42 0.88 7.51 -9.33
N MET A 43 1.79 7.65 -10.27
CA MET A 43 1.45 7.76 -11.69
C MET A 43 1.02 6.38 -12.19
N THR A 44 -0.29 6.17 -12.28
CA THR A 44 -0.89 4.93 -12.76
C THR A 44 -2.13 5.24 -13.58
N ASP A 45 -2.69 4.22 -14.20
CA ASP A 45 -3.94 4.33 -14.97
C ASP A 45 -5.19 4.28 -14.09
N LEU A 46 -5.03 4.38 -12.78
CA LEU A 46 -6.15 4.26 -11.82
C LEU A 46 -7.25 5.29 -12.09
N ALA A 47 -6.88 6.51 -12.49
CA ALA A 47 -7.85 7.57 -12.78
C ALA A 47 -8.82 7.15 -13.89
N GLU A 48 -8.36 6.39 -14.88
CA GLU A 48 -9.18 5.94 -15.98
C GLU A 48 -10.20 4.88 -15.55
N SER A 49 -9.94 4.18 -14.46
CA SER A 49 -10.86 3.17 -13.94
C SER A 49 -12.01 3.75 -13.13
N VAL A 50 -11.95 5.04 -12.79
CA VAL A 50 -13.01 5.72 -12.05
C VAL A 50 -14.12 6.11 -13.03
N THR A 51 -15.31 5.55 -12.85
CA THR A 51 -16.44 5.77 -13.77
C THR A 51 -17.30 6.98 -13.40
N TYR A 52 -17.30 7.40 -12.14
CA TYR A 52 -18.07 8.56 -11.67
C TYR A 52 -17.27 9.84 -11.90
N GLU A 53 -17.71 10.67 -12.86
CA GLU A 53 -16.96 11.84 -13.31
C GLU A 53 -16.56 12.82 -12.21
N PRO A 54 -17.42 13.21 -11.27
CA PRO A 54 -16.99 14.12 -10.20
C PRO A 54 -15.85 13.53 -9.35
N ALA A 55 -15.91 12.25 -9.02
CA ALA A 55 -14.85 11.57 -8.28
C ALA A 55 -13.56 11.47 -9.11
N LYS A 56 -13.70 11.21 -10.41
CA LYS A 56 -12.56 11.16 -11.34
C LYS A 56 -11.85 12.50 -11.43
N GLN A 57 -12.61 13.61 -11.53
CA GLN A 57 -12.04 14.95 -11.57
C GLN A 57 -11.32 15.30 -10.28
N ASP A 58 -11.89 14.96 -9.14
CA ASP A 58 -11.25 15.20 -7.85
C ASP A 58 -9.96 14.39 -7.73
N PHE A 59 -9.96 13.16 -8.21
CA PHE A 59 -8.77 12.31 -8.23
C PHE A 59 -7.66 12.91 -9.09
N ILE A 60 -8.01 13.36 -10.31
CA ILE A 60 -7.06 13.98 -11.23
C ILE A 60 -6.47 15.26 -10.63
N LYS A 61 -7.31 16.11 -10.01
CA LYS A 61 -6.85 17.33 -9.34
C LYS A 61 -5.86 17.00 -8.21
N GLY A 62 -6.15 15.97 -7.44
CA GLY A 62 -5.26 15.52 -6.39
C GLY A 62 -3.91 15.09 -6.95
N MET A 63 -3.90 14.37 -8.06
CA MET A 63 -2.66 13.95 -8.71
C MET A 63 -1.89 15.15 -9.28
N GLU A 64 -2.58 16.10 -9.90
CA GLU A 64 -1.95 17.29 -10.48
C GLU A 64 -1.33 18.22 -9.44
N SER A 65 -1.83 18.19 -8.20
CA SER A 65 -1.30 19.00 -7.11
C SER A 65 0.10 18.53 -6.66
N VAL A 66 0.51 17.34 -7.05
CA VAL A 66 1.80 16.75 -6.67
C VAL A 66 2.77 16.91 -7.83
N SER A 67 3.84 17.71 -7.64
CA SER A 67 4.79 17.99 -8.71
C SER A 67 5.64 16.79 -9.11
N GLU A 68 5.93 15.91 -8.16
CA GLU A 68 6.72 14.70 -8.40
C GLU A 68 6.02 13.50 -7.74
N PRO A 69 5.00 12.92 -8.42
CA PRO A 69 4.33 11.75 -7.88
C PRO A 69 5.25 10.52 -7.90
N LEU A 70 4.91 9.52 -7.10
CA LEU A 70 5.62 8.25 -7.12
C LEU A 70 5.43 7.56 -8.47
N THR A 71 6.40 6.76 -8.86
CA THR A 71 6.31 5.91 -10.05
C THR A 71 6.03 4.47 -9.65
N ALA A 72 5.60 3.66 -10.61
CA ALA A 72 5.43 2.23 -10.38
C ALA A 72 6.74 1.59 -9.92
N GLU A 73 7.87 2.05 -10.45
CA GLU A 73 9.20 1.57 -10.08
C GLU A 73 9.52 1.85 -8.62
N ASN A 74 9.11 3.01 -8.09
CA ASN A 74 9.30 3.32 -6.67
C ASN A 74 8.58 2.30 -5.78
N ILE A 75 7.37 1.92 -6.16
CA ILE A 75 6.60 0.93 -5.42
C ILE A 75 7.23 -0.46 -5.56
N ALA A 76 7.69 -0.80 -6.77
CA ALA A 76 8.37 -2.07 -7.00
C ALA A 76 9.64 -2.22 -6.16
N GLU A 77 10.37 -1.12 -5.94
CA GLU A 77 11.53 -1.12 -5.06
C GLU A 77 11.17 -1.44 -3.61
N CYS A 78 10.01 -0.95 -3.14
CA CYS A 78 9.52 -1.29 -1.81
C CYS A 78 9.19 -2.79 -1.71
N VAL A 79 8.57 -3.36 -2.74
CA VAL A 79 8.28 -4.79 -2.79
C VAL A 79 9.58 -5.60 -2.75
N THR A 80 10.56 -5.21 -3.54
CA THR A 80 11.87 -5.87 -3.56
C THR A 80 12.55 -5.82 -2.20
N PHE A 81 12.49 -4.68 -1.52
CA PHE A 81 13.03 -4.54 -0.17
C PHE A 81 12.41 -5.56 0.79
N ILE A 82 11.08 -5.69 0.74
CA ILE A 82 10.37 -6.64 1.60
C ILE A 82 10.78 -8.08 1.27
N LEU A 83 10.81 -8.43 -0.01
CA LEU A 83 11.14 -9.79 -0.45
C LEU A 83 12.57 -10.20 -0.11
N ASN A 84 13.50 -9.24 -0.09
CA ASN A 84 14.90 -9.49 0.21
C ASN A 84 15.22 -9.40 1.71
N SER A 85 14.23 -9.11 2.55
CA SER A 85 14.44 -9.07 3.99
C SER A 85 14.79 -10.48 4.51
N PRO A 86 15.69 -10.59 5.51
CA PRO A 86 16.05 -11.88 6.08
C PRO A 86 14.84 -12.63 6.62
N SER A 87 14.92 -13.95 6.66
CA SER A 87 13.78 -14.80 7.04
C SER A 87 13.22 -14.52 8.45
N HIS A 88 14.05 -13.99 9.35
CA HIS A 88 13.64 -13.66 10.71
C HIS A 88 13.10 -12.23 10.86
N VAL A 89 12.99 -11.49 9.74
CA VAL A 89 12.52 -10.11 9.73
C VAL A 89 11.19 -10.04 9.00
N GLU A 90 10.17 -9.50 9.66
CA GLU A 90 8.88 -9.21 9.03
C GLU A 90 8.67 -7.70 8.97
N VAL A 91 8.65 -7.17 7.75
CA VAL A 91 8.28 -5.77 7.52
C VAL A 91 6.76 -5.72 7.43
N GLY A 92 6.11 -5.16 8.43
CA GLY A 92 4.65 -5.17 8.51
C GLY A 92 3.98 -4.18 7.60
N GLU A 93 4.50 -2.97 7.52
CA GLU A 93 3.90 -1.91 6.70
C GLU A 93 4.97 -0.94 6.23
N ILE A 94 4.87 -0.53 4.96
CA ILE A 94 5.66 0.56 4.41
C ILE A 94 4.68 1.61 3.90
N ILE A 95 4.80 2.82 4.44
CA ILE A 95 4.05 3.99 3.98
C ILE A 95 5.01 4.81 3.14
N VAL A 96 4.66 4.98 1.88
CA VAL A 96 5.50 5.67 0.89
C VAL A 96 4.73 6.83 0.30
N ARG A 97 5.26 8.04 0.38
CA ARG A 97 4.60 9.24 -0.13
C ARG A 97 5.57 10.10 -0.91
N PRO A 98 5.09 10.82 -1.94
CA PRO A 98 5.90 11.86 -2.55
C PRO A 98 6.32 12.88 -1.50
N THR A 99 7.54 13.34 -1.55
CA THR A 99 8.05 14.32 -0.55
C THR A 99 7.29 15.65 -0.62
N LYS A 100 6.71 15.95 -1.76
CA LYS A 100 5.99 17.21 -2.00
C LYS A 100 4.48 17.06 -1.99
N GLN A 101 3.97 15.95 -1.47
CA GLN A 101 2.53 15.75 -1.33
C GLN A 101 2.04 16.46 -0.07
N ASN A 102 1.05 17.36 -0.22
CA ASN A 102 0.37 17.97 0.92
C ASN A 102 -0.62 16.97 1.50
N MET A 103 -0.55 16.80 2.80
CA MET A 103 -1.38 15.85 3.52
C MET A 103 -2.53 16.55 4.23
#